data_1345e529d9afcc28accd4cdd0ee4f4b2
#
_entry.id   1345e529d9afcc28accd4cdd0ee4f4b2
#
_cell.length_a   1.000
_cell.length_b   1.000
_cell.length_c   1.000
_cell.angle_alpha   90.00
_cell.angle_beta   90.00
_cell.angle_gamma   90.00
#
_symmetry.space_group_name_H-M   'P 1'
#
loop_
_entity.id
_entity.type
_entity.pdbx_description
1 polymer ?
#
loop_
_entity_poly.entity_id
_entity_poly.type
_entity_poly.pdbx_seq_one_letter_code
_entity_poly.pdbx_strand_id
1 'polypeptide(L)'
;MEIDQRGHLIIGGCDTVKLAEEFGTPLYVFDEQSIRDTCRAYKNEFESRYDRVKILYASKAFMTKAMAALIDQEGLYVDVCSQGEIYTCLQAGVKADKLYFHGNNKTEADVRFAFEVGIGRFMVDNEMELELLDRVAGELGEKAHIIMRLTPGIEAHTHDYIKTGQIDSKFGMVICNGAAMRAVKHALGLENVVLHGFHCHIGSQIFDIEPYNEAVKVMLEFANEVKKETGWNIEQLDLGGGLGIKYNDQDKPKPITQLADVVTGAVKRYAAELSMELPELLLEPGRSMVGEWGTTLYTIGGVKEIPGVRKYVSVDGGMTDNPRVALYQAQYDAVIANKADRQPEETVTVAGKACESGDMLLYNIDLPKIDKGDILAVFSTGAYNYSMASNYNRHQRPAVVFVKNGKARFIVKRESLEDLVRNDVIPGDFDDK
;
A
#
# COMPACT_ATOMS: atom_id res chain seq x y z
N MET A 1 10.30 -10.70 -17.63
CA MET A 1 9.09 -10.93 -18.47
C MET A 1 9.30 -12.25 -19.21
N GLU A 2 8.37 -13.17 -19.10
CA GLU A 2 8.40 -14.45 -19.81
C GLU A 2 7.42 -14.42 -20.99
N ILE A 3 7.84 -14.91 -22.16
CA ILE A 3 7.04 -14.93 -23.40
C ILE A 3 7.08 -16.34 -23.96
N ASP A 4 5.94 -16.89 -24.36
CA ASP A 4 5.84 -18.22 -24.93
C ASP A 4 6.18 -18.24 -26.45
N GLN A 5 6.17 -19.43 -27.05
CA GLN A 5 6.49 -19.60 -28.48
C GLN A 5 5.46 -18.94 -29.42
N ARG A 6 4.30 -18.54 -28.94
CA ARG A 6 3.25 -17.81 -29.70
C ARG A 6 3.41 -16.30 -29.61
N GLY A 7 4.39 -15.82 -28.82
CA GLY A 7 4.56 -14.40 -28.53
C GLY A 7 3.62 -13.91 -27.42
N HIS A 8 3.00 -14.80 -26.62
CA HIS A 8 2.11 -14.42 -25.54
C HIS A 8 2.88 -14.15 -24.23
N LEU A 9 2.48 -13.11 -23.51
CA LEU A 9 2.97 -12.82 -22.18
C LEU A 9 2.53 -13.92 -21.19
N ILE A 10 3.49 -14.39 -20.38
CA ILE A 10 3.27 -15.40 -19.33
C ILE A 10 3.52 -14.76 -17.97
N ILE A 11 2.59 -14.95 -17.01
CA ILE A 11 2.72 -14.52 -15.62
C ILE A 11 2.40 -15.71 -14.71
N GLY A 12 3.30 -16.04 -13.78
CA GLY A 12 3.12 -17.18 -12.86
C GLY A 12 2.89 -18.52 -13.55
N GLY A 13 3.42 -18.68 -14.80
CA GLY A 13 3.22 -19.83 -15.66
C GLY A 13 1.88 -19.86 -16.40
N CYS A 14 1.05 -18.82 -16.29
CA CYS A 14 -0.24 -18.68 -16.98
C CYS A 14 -0.11 -17.78 -18.20
N ASP A 15 -0.71 -18.20 -19.33
CA ASP A 15 -0.87 -17.40 -20.53
C ASP A 15 -1.91 -16.29 -20.30
N THR A 16 -1.49 -15.03 -20.36
CA THR A 16 -2.35 -13.88 -20.04
C THR A 16 -3.49 -13.68 -21.01
N VAL A 17 -3.36 -14.12 -22.27
CA VAL A 17 -4.45 -14.10 -23.26
C VAL A 17 -5.56 -15.06 -22.81
N LYS A 18 -5.20 -16.27 -22.39
CA LYS A 18 -6.16 -17.24 -21.87
C LYS A 18 -6.81 -16.75 -20.56
N LEU A 19 -6.05 -16.06 -19.69
CA LEU A 19 -6.63 -15.44 -18.50
C LEU A 19 -7.70 -14.40 -18.87
N ALA A 20 -7.43 -13.56 -19.88
CA ALA A 20 -8.40 -12.59 -20.37
C ALA A 20 -9.65 -13.26 -20.95
N GLU A 21 -9.51 -14.38 -21.67
CA GLU A 21 -10.62 -15.16 -22.22
C GLU A 21 -11.46 -15.82 -21.11
N GLU A 22 -10.82 -16.42 -20.10
CA GLU A 22 -11.48 -17.18 -19.02
C GLU A 22 -12.15 -16.27 -17.98
N PHE A 23 -11.46 -15.21 -17.53
CA PHE A 23 -11.90 -14.35 -16.43
C PHE A 23 -12.51 -13.02 -16.89
N GLY A 24 -12.43 -12.71 -18.21
CA GLY A 24 -12.83 -11.42 -18.78
C GLY A 24 -11.87 -10.28 -18.39
N THR A 25 -11.98 -9.16 -19.10
CA THR A 25 -11.24 -7.92 -18.81
C THR A 25 -12.20 -6.78 -18.38
N PRO A 26 -11.73 -5.71 -17.73
CA PRO A 26 -10.43 -5.58 -17.09
C PRO A 26 -10.18 -6.66 -16.04
N LEU A 27 -8.93 -7.10 -15.88
CA LEU A 27 -8.56 -8.16 -14.94
C LEU A 27 -7.26 -7.82 -14.22
N TYR A 28 -7.25 -7.83 -12.90
CA TYR A 28 -6.01 -7.78 -12.14
C TYR A 28 -5.42 -9.19 -11.99
N VAL A 29 -4.19 -9.36 -12.40
CA VAL A 29 -3.42 -10.60 -12.29
C VAL A 29 -2.26 -10.37 -11.34
N PHE A 30 -2.21 -11.12 -10.25
CA PHE A 30 -1.10 -11.06 -9.27
C PHE A 30 -0.30 -12.35 -9.29
N ASP A 31 1.03 -12.23 -9.42
CA ASP A 31 1.94 -13.36 -9.23
C ASP A 31 2.10 -13.66 -7.74
N GLU A 32 1.38 -14.70 -7.27
CA GLU A 32 1.40 -15.12 -5.86
C GLU A 32 2.81 -15.50 -5.39
N GLN A 33 3.59 -16.20 -6.23
CA GLN A 33 4.92 -16.65 -5.81
C GLN A 33 5.86 -15.47 -5.60
N SER A 34 5.85 -14.52 -6.51
CA SER A 34 6.68 -13.31 -6.42
C SER A 34 6.33 -12.46 -5.19
N ILE A 35 5.04 -12.36 -4.83
CA ILE A 35 4.61 -11.70 -3.58
C ILE A 35 5.20 -12.43 -2.36
N ARG A 36 5.08 -13.78 -2.30
CA ARG A 36 5.63 -14.59 -1.20
C ARG A 36 7.15 -14.44 -1.08
N ASP A 37 7.84 -14.45 -2.20
CA ASP A 37 9.30 -14.32 -2.23
C ASP A 37 9.72 -12.93 -1.74
N THR A 38 8.96 -11.89 -2.06
CA THR A 38 9.20 -10.54 -1.54
C THR A 38 8.94 -10.45 -0.02
N CYS A 39 7.87 -11.07 0.49
CA CYS A 39 7.62 -11.16 1.93
C CYS A 39 8.80 -11.82 2.67
N ARG A 40 9.28 -12.94 2.13
CA ARG A 40 10.45 -13.66 2.68
C ARG A 40 11.73 -12.84 2.57
N ALA A 41 11.92 -12.11 1.48
CA ALA A 41 13.09 -11.24 1.31
C ALA A 41 13.12 -10.17 2.39
N TYR A 42 12.02 -9.44 2.64
CA TYR A 42 11.96 -8.49 3.75
C TYR A 42 12.31 -9.13 5.08
N LYS A 43 11.66 -10.24 5.41
CA LYS A 43 11.90 -10.95 6.67
C LYS A 43 13.37 -11.37 6.80
N ASN A 44 13.90 -12.10 5.83
CA ASN A 44 15.24 -12.66 5.89
C ASN A 44 16.33 -11.58 5.90
N GLU A 45 16.19 -10.53 5.09
CA GLU A 45 17.18 -9.45 5.01
C GLU A 45 17.29 -8.66 6.33
N PHE A 46 16.16 -8.41 6.99
CA PHE A 46 16.17 -7.69 8.26
C PHE A 46 16.52 -8.62 9.44
N GLU A 47 15.94 -9.81 9.55
CA GLU A 47 16.21 -10.76 10.66
C GLU A 47 17.66 -11.26 10.66
N SER A 48 18.32 -11.37 9.50
CA SER A 48 19.74 -11.75 9.44
C SER A 48 20.68 -10.65 9.97
N ARG A 49 20.21 -9.42 10.11
CA ARG A 49 20.98 -8.24 10.55
C ARG A 49 20.58 -7.72 11.90
N TYR A 50 19.38 -8.05 12.38
CA TYR A 50 18.83 -7.46 13.60
C TYR A 50 17.90 -8.46 14.31
N ASP A 51 18.16 -8.76 15.58
CA ASP A 51 17.53 -9.88 16.30
C ASP A 51 16.01 -9.71 16.53
N ARG A 52 15.55 -8.47 16.73
CA ARG A 52 14.15 -8.17 17.04
C ARG A 52 13.54 -7.30 15.96
N VAL A 53 12.91 -7.94 14.97
CA VAL A 53 12.26 -7.27 13.84
C VAL A 53 10.82 -7.74 13.67
N LYS A 54 9.94 -6.82 13.31
CA LYS A 54 8.61 -7.11 12.79
C LYS A 54 8.43 -6.42 11.44
N ILE A 55 7.95 -7.18 10.47
CA ILE A 55 7.54 -6.65 9.18
C ILE A 55 6.03 -6.61 9.15
N LEU A 56 5.45 -5.42 8.97
CA LEU A 56 4.03 -5.17 8.89
C LEU A 56 3.67 -4.88 7.43
N TYR A 57 2.79 -5.65 6.85
CA TYR A 57 2.30 -5.35 5.51
C TYR A 57 1.32 -4.17 5.54
N ALA A 58 1.59 -3.10 4.81
CA ALA A 58 0.68 -1.95 4.72
C ALA A 58 -0.53 -2.28 3.84
N SER A 59 -1.65 -2.62 4.48
CA SER A 59 -2.88 -3.13 3.86
C SER A 59 -3.47 -2.19 2.80
N LYS A 60 -3.33 -0.89 2.98
CA LYS A 60 -3.77 0.16 2.04
C LYS A 60 -3.25 -0.03 0.61
N ALA A 61 -2.10 -0.71 0.44
CA ALA A 61 -1.55 -0.98 -0.88
C ALA A 61 -2.44 -1.93 -1.69
N PHE A 62 -2.81 -3.05 -1.11
CA PHE A 62 -3.74 -4.03 -1.67
C PHE A 62 -4.22 -4.98 -0.57
N MET A 63 -5.53 -4.96 -0.25
CA MET A 63 -6.09 -5.83 0.78
C MET A 63 -7.32 -6.58 0.27
N THR A 64 -7.25 -7.90 0.41
CA THR A 64 -8.35 -8.85 0.24
C THR A 64 -8.20 -9.96 1.27
N LYS A 65 -9.21 -10.79 1.50
CA LYS A 65 -9.06 -11.95 2.39
C LYS A 65 -7.92 -12.88 1.98
N ALA A 66 -7.75 -13.10 0.68
CA ALA A 66 -6.65 -13.93 0.17
C ALA A 66 -5.27 -13.32 0.43
N MET A 67 -5.14 -11.99 0.27
CA MET A 67 -3.89 -11.29 0.58
C MET A 67 -3.58 -11.32 2.08
N ALA A 68 -4.58 -11.05 2.94
CA ALA A 68 -4.40 -11.14 4.39
C ALA A 68 -3.96 -12.54 4.84
N ALA A 69 -4.60 -13.60 4.29
CA ALA A 69 -4.21 -14.98 4.56
C ALA A 69 -2.78 -15.30 4.07
N LEU A 70 -2.37 -14.77 2.90
CA LEU A 70 -1.00 -14.92 2.40
C LEU A 70 0.02 -14.28 3.35
N ILE A 71 -0.23 -13.03 3.77
CA ILE A 71 0.62 -12.29 4.70
C ILE A 71 0.77 -13.04 6.03
N ASP A 72 -0.32 -13.56 6.58
CA ASP A 72 -0.28 -14.35 7.81
C ASP A 72 0.50 -15.65 7.66
N GLN A 73 0.34 -16.37 6.52
CA GLN A 73 1.10 -17.58 6.20
C GLN A 73 2.61 -17.34 6.09
N GLU A 74 3.04 -16.16 5.60
CA GLU A 74 4.45 -15.76 5.55
C GLU A 74 4.96 -15.25 6.92
N GLY A 75 4.09 -15.22 7.93
CA GLY A 75 4.45 -14.89 9.31
C GLY A 75 4.63 -13.39 9.58
N LEU A 76 4.04 -12.53 8.75
CA LEU A 76 4.10 -11.08 8.89
C LEU A 76 2.95 -10.56 9.75
N TYR A 77 3.09 -9.30 10.17
CA TYR A 77 2.06 -8.47 10.80
C TYR A 77 1.35 -7.62 9.74
N VAL A 78 0.32 -6.85 10.14
CA VAL A 78 -0.44 -6.01 9.21
C VAL A 78 -0.66 -4.61 9.80
N ASP A 79 -0.29 -3.57 9.03
CA ASP A 79 -0.74 -2.19 9.21
C ASP A 79 -2.17 -2.07 8.62
N VAL A 80 -3.13 -1.66 9.41
CA VAL A 80 -4.53 -1.46 9.03
C VAL A 80 -4.99 -0.03 9.37
N CYS A 81 -5.84 0.55 8.51
CA CYS A 81 -6.24 1.96 8.62
C CYS A 81 -7.76 2.16 8.82
N SER A 82 -8.54 1.08 8.90
CA SER A 82 -10.01 1.15 9.05
C SER A 82 -10.59 -0.12 9.63
N GLN A 83 -11.82 -0.04 10.16
CA GLN A 83 -12.59 -1.22 10.56
C GLN A 83 -12.75 -2.24 9.41
N GLY A 84 -12.89 -1.76 8.18
CA GLY A 84 -13.02 -2.63 7.01
C GLY A 84 -11.77 -3.47 6.75
N GLU A 85 -10.57 -2.89 6.91
CA GLU A 85 -9.31 -3.63 6.79
C GLU A 85 -9.12 -4.59 7.95
N ILE A 86 -9.42 -4.18 9.20
CA ILE A 86 -9.42 -5.06 10.39
C ILE A 86 -10.36 -6.25 10.14
N TYR A 87 -11.61 -5.98 9.77
CA TYR A 87 -12.61 -7.01 9.51
C TYR A 87 -12.17 -7.97 8.40
N THR A 88 -11.56 -7.45 7.34
CA THR A 88 -11.03 -8.27 6.23
C THR A 88 -9.94 -9.23 6.72
N CYS A 89 -9.02 -8.76 7.57
CA CYS A 89 -7.98 -9.58 8.17
C CYS A 89 -8.57 -10.69 9.06
N LEU A 90 -9.52 -10.34 9.94
CA LEU A 90 -10.20 -11.30 10.81
C LEU A 90 -10.96 -12.37 10.02
N GLN A 91 -11.66 -11.98 8.94
CA GLN A 91 -12.34 -12.90 8.04
C GLN A 91 -11.38 -13.81 7.23
N ALA A 92 -10.11 -13.48 7.19
CA ALA A 92 -9.06 -14.31 6.62
C ALA A 92 -8.36 -15.22 7.65
N GLY A 93 -8.73 -15.10 8.93
CA GLY A 93 -8.16 -15.87 10.03
C GLY A 93 -6.90 -15.25 10.67
N VAL A 94 -6.55 -14.03 10.29
CA VAL A 94 -5.44 -13.29 10.91
C VAL A 94 -5.82 -12.95 12.35
N LYS A 95 -4.92 -13.19 13.31
CA LYS A 95 -5.15 -12.84 14.71
C LYS A 95 -5.08 -11.33 14.91
N ALA A 96 -5.99 -10.77 15.71
CA ALA A 96 -6.08 -9.34 15.94
C ALA A 96 -4.83 -8.75 16.61
N ASP A 97 -4.12 -9.51 17.43
CA ASP A 97 -2.87 -9.10 18.09
C ASP A 97 -1.71 -8.85 17.10
N LYS A 98 -1.84 -9.31 15.84
CA LYS A 98 -0.91 -9.00 14.75
C LYS A 98 -1.23 -7.72 13.99
N LEU A 99 -2.35 -7.05 14.30
CA LEU A 99 -2.81 -5.86 13.60
C LEU A 99 -2.37 -4.60 14.35
N TYR A 100 -1.86 -3.62 13.59
CA TYR A 100 -1.44 -2.31 14.05
C TYR A 100 -2.35 -1.25 13.41
N PHE A 101 -3.11 -0.52 14.24
CA PHE A 101 -4.19 0.32 13.75
C PHE A 101 -3.76 1.77 13.57
N HIS A 102 -3.54 2.16 12.33
CA HIS A 102 -3.20 3.51 11.89
C HIS A 102 -4.43 4.39 11.61
N GLY A 103 -4.18 5.66 11.30
CA GLY A 103 -5.19 6.64 10.91
C GLY A 103 -5.08 7.92 11.73
N ASN A 104 -5.29 9.06 11.09
CA ASN A 104 -5.16 10.39 11.71
C ASN A 104 -6.45 10.89 12.36
N ASN A 105 -7.53 10.14 12.26
CA ASN A 105 -8.83 10.47 12.86
C ASN A 105 -9.64 9.19 13.11
N LYS A 106 -9.25 8.43 14.13
CA LYS A 106 -10.04 7.28 14.58
C LYS A 106 -11.25 7.77 15.36
N THR A 107 -12.44 7.35 14.95
CA THR A 107 -13.67 7.64 15.69
C THR A 107 -13.78 6.78 16.94
N GLU A 108 -14.67 7.15 17.86
CA GLU A 108 -14.95 6.31 19.04
C GLU A 108 -15.45 4.91 18.65
N ALA A 109 -16.24 4.81 17.57
CA ALA A 109 -16.68 3.52 17.04
C ALA A 109 -15.51 2.67 16.53
N ASP A 110 -14.52 3.28 15.87
CA ASP A 110 -13.31 2.59 15.42
C ASP A 110 -12.50 2.06 16.60
N VAL A 111 -12.34 2.89 17.65
CA VAL A 111 -11.58 2.54 18.86
C VAL A 111 -12.28 1.42 19.64
N ARG A 112 -13.59 1.51 19.83
CA ARG A 112 -14.38 0.46 20.52
C ARG A 112 -14.32 -0.87 19.77
N PHE A 113 -14.50 -0.85 18.44
CA PHE A 113 -14.37 -2.04 17.63
C PHE A 113 -12.96 -2.65 17.71
N ALA A 114 -11.91 -1.83 17.73
CA ALA A 114 -10.54 -2.30 17.85
C ALA A 114 -10.28 -3.00 19.20
N PHE A 115 -10.80 -2.47 20.31
CA PHE A 115 -10.75 -3.13 21.62
C PHE A 115 -11.57 -4.42 21.63
N GLU A 116 -12.80 -4.41 21.10
CA GLU A 116 -13.67 -5.58 21.04
C GLU A 116 -12.97 -6.78 20.37
N VAL A 117 -12.20 -6.53 19.32
CA VAL A 117 -11.51 -7.60 18.59
C VAL A 117 -10.11 -7.91 19.15
N GLY A 118 -9.60 -7.13 20.09
CA GLY A 118 -8.29 -7.32 20.73
C GLY A 118 -7.11 -6.93 19.84
N ILE A 119 -7.15 -5.71 19.25
CA ILE A 119 -6.08 -5.22 18.36
C ILE A 119 -4.72 -5.18 19.06
N GLY A 120 -3.64 -5.44 18.30
CA GLY A 120 -2.29 -5.51 18.88
C GLY A 120 -1.71 -4.17 19.31
N ARG A 121 -1.89 -3.12 18.48
CA ARG A 121 -1.37 -1.77 18.74
C ARG A 121 -2.25 -0.70 18.10
N PHE A 122 -2.35 0.45 18.79
CA PHE A 122 -2.86 1.70 18.21
C PHE A 122 -1.68 2.60 17.82
N MET A 123 -1.64 3.03 16.56
CA MET A 123 -0.68 4.02 16.07
C MET A 123 -1.31 5.40 16.25
N VAL A 124 -0.93 6.09 17.31
CA VAL A 124 -1.57 7.34 17.74
C VAL A 124 -1.03 8.52 16.97
N ASP A 125 -1.91 9.29 16.36
CA ASP A 125 -1.56 10.38 15.46
C ASP A 125 -1.63 11.78 16.11
N ASN A 126 -2.40 11.94 17.19
CA ASN A 126 -2.61 13.23 17.85
C ASN A 126 -3.04 13.09 19.32
N GLU A 127 -2.99 14.22 20.07
CA GLU A 127 -3.32 14.25 21.52
C GLU A 127 -4.80 13.96 21.82
N MET A 128 -5.73 14.35 20.95
CA MET A 128 -7.16 14.07 21.15
C MET A 128 -7.45 12.56 21.10
N GLU A 129 -6.70 11.85 20.26
CA GLU A 129 -6.79 10.39 20.20
C GLU A 129 -6.27 9.71 21.47
N LEU A 130 -5.24 10.27 22.13
CA LEU A 130 -4.77 9.77 23.43
C LEU A 130 -5.87 9.83 24.48
N GLU A 131 -6.56 10.96 24.58
CA GLU A 131 -7.68 11.14 25.53
C GLU A 131 -8.84 10.19 25.22
N LEU A 132 -9.15 10.00 23.94
CA LEU A 132 -10.17 9.05 23.51
C LEU A 132 -9.81 7.61 23.90
N LEU A 133 -8.57 7.20 23.66
CA LEU A 133 -8.07 5.86 23.99
C LEU A 133 -8.07 5.62 25.50
N ASP A 134 -7.58 6.57 26.30
CA ASP A 134 -7.57 6.45 27.77
C ASP A 134 -8.98 6.29 28.32
N ARG A 135 -9.91 7.14 27.86
CA ARG A 135 -11.31 7.09 28.30
C ARG A 135 -11.98 5.77 27.92
N VAL A 136 -11.89 5.36 26.65
CA VAL A 136 -12.54 4.13 26.19
C VAL A 136 -11.92 2.89 26.82
N ALA A 137 -10.59 2.83 26.96
CA ALA A 137 -9.90 1.76 27.64
C ALA A 137 -10.36 1.65 29.11
N GLY A 138 -10.44 2.78 29.83
CA GLY A 138 -10.94 2.83 31.20
C GLY A 138 -12.39 2.35 31.36
N GLU A 139 -13.29 2.75 30.43
CA GLU A 139 -14.67 2.27 30.40
C GLU A 139 -14.77 0.74 30.17
N LEU A 140 -13.84 0.16 29.42
CA LEU A 140 -13.81 -1.27 29.12
C LEU A 140 -12.99 -2.09 30.13
N GLY A 141 -12.25 -1.45 31.03
CA GLY A 141 -11.32 -2.11 31.95
C GLY A 141 -10.09 -2.69 31.27
N GLU A 142 -9.68 -2.12 30.15
CA GLU A 142 -8.58 -2.54 29.28
C GLU A 142 -7.43 -1.54 29.31
N LYS A 143 -6.32 -1.86 28.64
CA LYS A 143 -5.20 -0.94 28.39
C LYS A 143 -5.01 -0.72 26.89
N ALA A 144 -4.87 0.55 26.49
CA ALA A 144 -4.50 0.92 25.13
C ALA A 144 -2.98 0.81 24.96
N HIS A 145 -2.53 -0.22 24.22
CA HIS A 145 -1.13 -0.38 23.87
C HIS A 145 -0.82 0.46 22.62
N ILE A 146 0.01 1.51 22.75
CA ILE A 146 0.21 2.51 21.72
C ILE A 146 1.65 2.61 21.23
N ILE A 147 1.78 3.06 19.98
CA ILE A 147 2.99 3.64 19.37
C ILE A 147 2.61 5.03 18.89
N MET A 148 3.40 6.05 19.20
CA MET A 148 3.09 7.42 18.79
C MET A 148 3.70 7.75 17.44
N ARG A 149 2.88 8.24 16.51
CA ARG A 149 3.35 8.70 15.22
C ARG A 149 3.93 10.09 15.32
N LEU A 150 5.20 10.22 14.92
CA LEU A 150 5.97 11.46 14.98
C LEU A 150 6.35 11.93 13.57
N THR A 151 6.48 13.25 13.44
CA THR A 151 6.95 13.89 12.22
C THR A 151 8.38 14.37 12.42
N PRO A 152 9.39 13.67 11.86
CA PRO A 152 10.80 13.99 12.09
C PRO A 152 11.30 15.22 11.34
N GLY A 153 10.54 15.77 10.38
CA GLY A 153 10.94 16.95 9.60
C GLY A 153 11.94 16.64 8.48
N ILE A 154 11.94 15.42 7.97
CA ILE A 154 12.88 14.95 6.95
C ILE A 154 12.25 15.05 5.57
N GLU A 155 13.04 15.56 4.59
CA GLU A 155 12.63 15.60 3.19
C GLU A 155 13.14 14.38 2.43
N ALA A 156 12.21 13.49 2.06
CA ALA A 156 12.49 12.52 1.01
C ALA A 156 12.16 13.15 -0.35
N HIS A 157 13.08 13.12 -1.30
CA HIS A 157 12.86 13.64 -2.66
C HIS A 157 11.86 12.76 -3.41
N THR A 158 10.55 13.02 -3.22
CA THR A 158 9.43 12.30 -3.83
C THR A 158 8.36 13.29 -4.28
N HIS A 159 7.33 12.81 -4.99
CA HIS A 159 6.20 13.64 -5.44
C HIS A 159 5.47 14.30 -4.24
N ASP A 160 5.06 15.57 -4.36
CA ASP A 160 4.51 16.38 -3.25
C ASP A 160 3.33 15.73 -2.51
N TYR A 161 2.45 14.99 -3.20
CA TYR A 161 1.32 14.29 -2.58
C TYR A 161 1.68 13.04 -1.76
N ILE A 162 2.94 12.58 -1.79
CA ILE A 162 3.40 11.37 -1.08
C ILE A 162 4.53 11.64 -0.09
N LYS A 163 4.85 12.92 0.17
CA LYS A 163 5.76 13.37 1.23
C LYS A 163 5.00 13.38 2.56
N THR A 164 5.45 12.61 3.54
CA THR A 164 4.80 12.53 4.85
C THR A 164 5.73 12.84 6.02
N GLY A 165 7.03 12.95 5.78
CA GLY A 165 8.03 13.30 6.78
C GLY A 165 8.20 14.82 7.00
N GLN A 166 7.55 15.67 6.20
CA GLN A 166 7.63 17.13 6.30
C GLN A 166 6.78 17.67 7.45
N ILE A 167 7.18 18.83 7.98
CA ILE A 167 6.47 19.53 9.06
C ILE A 167 5.02 19.86 8.66
N ASP A 168 4.78 20.26 7.41
CA ASP A 168 3.44 20.48 6.86
C ASP A 168 2.86 19.15 6.36
N SER A 169 2.39 18.35 7.30
CA SER A 169 1.71 17.07 7.07
C SER A 169 0.49 16.99 7.96
N LYS A 170 -0.60 16.38 7.47
CA LYS A 170 -1.78 16.08 8.29
C LYS A 170 -1.53 14.98 9.32
N PHE A 171 -0.38 14.32 9.30
CA PHE A 171 -0.04 13.16 10.11
C PHE A 171 1.02 13.46 11.14
N GLY A 172 0.82 12.89 12.34
CA GLY A 172 1.81 12.80 13.38
C GLY A 172 2.10 14.09 14.14
N MET A 173 2.78 13.94 15.26
CA MET A 173 3.17 15.04 16.13
C MET A 173 4.60 15.49 15.79
N VAL A 174 4.78 16.81 15.58
CA VAL A 174 6.05 17.40 15.15
C VAL A 174 7.07 17.39 16.27
N ILE A 175 8.28 16.89 16.01
CA ILE A 175 9.36 16.83 17.00
C ILE A 175 9.92 18.22 17.29
N CYS A 176 10.32 18.97 16.26
CA CYS A 176 11.13 20.18 16.39
C CYS A 176 10.41 21.36 17.09
N ASN A 177 9.09 21.36 17.19
CA ASN A 177 8.30 22.41 17.89
C ASN A 177 7.88 22.01 19.31
N GLY A 178 8.36 20.87 19.81
CA GLY A 178 8.07 20.34 21.14
C GLY A 178 6.69 19.70 21.31
N ALA A 179 5.87 19.61 20.25
CA ALA A 179 4.55 18.98 20.34
C ALA A 179 4.67 17.48 20.67
N ALA A 180 5.62 16.77 20.04
CA ALA A 180 5.87 15.38 20.33
C ALA A 180 6.24 15.15 21.81
N MET A 181 7.12 15.96 22.40
CA MET A 181 7.52 15.84 23.81
C MET A 181 6.35 16.07 24.77
N ARG A 182 5.50 17.08 24.50
CA ARG A 182 4.30 17.32 25.32
C ARG A 182 3.35 16.13 25.27
N ALA A 183 3.09 15.61 24.07
CA ALA A 183 2.20 14.46 23.88
C ALA A 183 2.74 13.19 24.54
N VAL A 184 4.05 12.94 24.49
CA VAL A 184 4.69 11.81 25.21
C VAL A 184 4.50 11.94 26.71
N LYS A 185 4.77 13.12 27.29
CA LYS A 185 4.55 13.35 28.74
C LYS A 185 3.09 13.18 29.13
N HIS A 186 2.16 13.63 28.27
CA HIS A 186 0.74 13.42 28.45
C HIS A 186 0.42 11.93 28.45
N ALA A 187 0.85 11.17 27.41
CA ALA A 187 0.60 9.73 27.33
C ALA A 187 1.13 8.94 28.54
N LEU A 188 2.33 9.30 29.04
CA LEU A 188 2.92 8.67 30.23
C LEU A 188 2.17 8.99 31.54
N GLY A 189 1.36 10.06 31.55
CA GLY A 189 0.51 10.43 32.67
C GLY A 189 -0.90 9.82 32.66
N LEU A 190 -1.32 9.22 31.55
CA LEU A 190 -2.64 8.60 31.40
C LEU A 190 -2.68 7.22 32.05
N GLU A 191 -3.80 6.91 32.72
CA GLU A 191 -3.92 5.67 33.50
C GLU A 191 -4.05 4.45 32.62
N ASN A 192 -4.81 4.53 31.51
CA ASN A 192 -5.18 3.37 30.69
C ASN A 192 -4.40 3.28 29.38
N VAL A 193 -3.33 4.04 29.21
CA VAL A 193 -2.45 4.05 28.04
C VAL A 193 -1.10 3.46 28.40
N VAL A 194 -0.57 2.59 27.52
CA VAL A 194 0.78 2.00 27.63
C VAL A 194 1.56 2.36 26.38
N LEU A 195 2.53 3.26 26.52
CA LEU A 195 3.40 3.68 25.43
C LEU A 195 4.53 2.65 25.23
N HIS A 196 4.66 2.11 24.00
CA HIS A 196 5.72 1.18 23.61
C HIS A 196 6.80 1.81 22.74
N GLY A 197 6.48 2.83 21.97
CA GLY A 197 7.46 3.33 21.04
C GLY A 197 6.99 4.49 20.16
N PHE A 198 7.80 4.72 19.15
CA PHE A 198 7.59 5.79 18.18
C PHE A 198 7.57 5.24 16.75
N HIS A 199 6.73 5.85 15.93
CA HIS A 199 6.60 5.59 14.51
C HIS A 199 6.91 6.86 13.71
N CYS A 200 7.53 6.70 12.55
CA CYS A 200 7.55 7.72 11.53
C CYS A 200 7.37 7.11 10.14
N HIS A 201 6.90 7.92 9.21
CA HIS A 201 6.83 7.54 7.80
C HIS A 201 7.27 8.73 6.96
N ILE A 202 8.38 8.59 6.23
CA ILE A 202 9.05 9.70 5.55
C ILE A 202 8.61 9.93 4.11
N GLY A 203 7.80 9.02 3.54
CA GLY A 203 7.27 9.16 2.19
C GLY A 203 7.02 7.84 1.49
N SER A 204 6.74 7.92 0.19
CA SER A 204 6.46 6.76 -0.66
C SER A 204 7.18 6.92 -2.00
N GLN A 205 7.50 5.81 -2.66
CA GLN A 205 8.29 5.78 -3.90
C GLN A 205 9.68 6.44 -3.72
N ILE A 206 10.37 6.05 -2.64
CA ILE A 206 11.67 6.58 -2.25
C ILE A 206 12.77 5.74 -2.93
N PHE A 207 13.58 6.37 -3.76
CA PHE A 207 14.72 5.73 -4.45
C PHE A 207 16.06 5.98 -3.75
N ASP A 208 16.19 7.10 -3.02
CA ASP A 208 17.34 7.37 -2.18
C ASP A 208 17.06 6.86 -0.76
N ILE A 209 17.91 5.97 -0.27
CA ILE A 209 17.74 5.34 1.04
C ILE A 209 18.44 6.10 2.19
N GLU A 210 19.22 7.14 1.90
CA GLU A 210 19.87 7.95 2.94
C GLU A 210 18.87 8.64 3.90
N PRO A 211 17.70 9.12 3.45
CA PRO A 211 16.66 9.65 4.35
C PRO A 211 16.21 8.69 5.46
N TYR A 212 16.32 7.37 5.26
CA TYR A 212 16.04 6.41 6.34
C TYR A 212 17.10 6.44 7.44
N ASN A 213 18.38 6.62 7.10
CA ASN A 213 19.44 6.80 8.08
C ASN A 213 19.24 8.06 8.92
N GLU A 214 18.82 9.17 8.29
CA GLU A 214 18.47 10.41 9.00
C GLU A 214 17.23 10.23 9.89
N ALA A 215 16.21 9.51 9.41
CA ALA A 215 15.01 9.22 10.19
C ALA A 215 15.37 8.44 11.47
N VAL A 216 16.17 7.39 11.36
CA VAL A 216 16.67 6.63 12.53
C VAL A 216 17.37 7.55 13.51
N LYS A 217 18.27 8.42 13.03
CA LYS A 217 19.01 9.37 13.87
C LYS A 217 18.06 10.25 14.67
N VAL A 218 17.17 10.98 13.99
CA VAL A 218 16.23 11.92 14.61
C VAL A 218 15.33 11.23 15.62
N MET A 219 14.81 10.04 15.26
CA MET A 219 13.90 9.29 16.12
C MET A 219 14.59 8.77 17.39
N LEU A 220 15.84 8.28 17.30
CA LEU A 220 16.60 7.82 18.47
C LEU A 220 17.13 8.98 19.32
N GLU A 221 17.54 10.10 18.73
CA GLU A 221 17.90 11.32 19.47
C GLU A 221 16.69 11.82 20.28
N PHE A 222 15.49 11.85 19.68
CA PHE A 222 14.25 12.21 20.39
C PHE A 222 13.92 11.21 21.50
N ALA A 223 14.04 9.90 21.24
CA ALA A 223 13.79 8.88 22.26
C ALA A 223 14.76 9.01 23.45
N ASN A 224 16.02 9.38 23.19
CA ASN A 224 16.99 9.65 24.25
C ASN A 224 16.69 10.93 25.04
N GLU A 225 16.15 11.96 24.40
CA GLU A 225 15.66 13.16 25.09
C GLU A 225 14.49 12.83 26.01
N VAL A 226 13.51 12.05 25.52
CA VAL A 226 12.38 11.54 26.32
C VAL A 226 12.90 10.74 27.52
N LYS A 227 13.86 9.84 27.33
CA LYS A 227 14.47 9.06 28.43
C LYS A 227 15.09 9.96 29.49
N LYS A 228 15.82 11.00 29.09
CA LYS A 228 16.44 11.95 30.02
C LYS A 228 15.43 12.74 30.83
N GLU A 229 14.31 13.12 30.21
CA GLU A 229 13.29 13.95 30.86
C GLU A 229 12.30 13.17 31.70
N THR A 230 11.99 11.92 31.35
CA THR A 230 10.89 11.14 31.96
C THR A 230 11.35 9.83 32.61
N GLY A 231 12.54 9.34 32.30
CA GLY A 231 13.02 8.01 32.69
C GLY A 231 12.45 6.86 31.85
N TRP A 232 11.52 7.12 30.93
CA TRP A 232 10.95 6.10 30.05
C TRP A 232 11.93 5.68 28.94
N ASN A 233 11.95 4.39 28.62
CA ASN A 233 12.80 3.85 27.54
C ASN A 233 11.92 3.36 26.40
N ILE A 234 12.37 3.61 25.17
CA ILE A 234 11.71 3.12 23.96
C ILE A 234 11.86 1.60 23.84
N GLU A 235 10.75 0.91 23.57
CA GLU A 235 10.70 -0.54 23.31
C GLU A 235 10.63 -0.86 21.81
N GLN A 236 9.90 -0.05 21.03
CA GLN A 236 9.62 -0.27 19.61
C GLN A 236 9.91 1.00 18.80
N LEU A 237 10.62 0.82 17.68
CA LEU A 237 10.88 1.88 16.69
C LEU A 237 10.33 1.43 15.34
N ASP A 238 9.31 2.12 14.85
CA ASP A 238 8.71 1.88 13.56
C ASP A 238 9.11 2.97 12.56
N LEU A 239 9.70 2.57 11.44
CA LEU A 239 10.17 3.49 10.40
C LEU A 239 9.24 3.56 9.20
N GLY A 240 8.07 2.93 9.30
CA GLY A 240 7.11 2.86 8.21
C GLY A 240 7.62 2.10 7.00
N GLY A 241 7.07 2.42 5.85
CA GLY A 241 7.48 1.87 4.55
C GLY A 241 8.15 2.92 3.68
N GLY A 242 7.87 2.85 2.37
CA GLY A 242 8.23 3.91 1.43
C GLY A 242 9.19 3.50 0.32
N LEU A 243 9.88 2.35 0.40
CA LEU A 243 10.78 1.88 -0.65
C LEU A 243 10.11 1.90 -2.02
N GLY A 244 10.77 2.53 -3.00
CA GLY A 244 10.29 2.66 -4.37
C GLY A 244 10.37 1.37 -5.16
N ILE A 245 9.53 1.28 -6.20
CA ILE A 245 9.50 0.18 -7.16
C ILE A 245 9.68 0.70 -8.58
N LYS A 246 9.94 -0.22 -9.51
CA LYS A 246 10.00 0.10 -10.93
C LYS A 246 8.59 0.17 -11.55
N TYR A 247 8.21 1.35 -12.05
CA TYR A 247 7.02 1.54 -12.89
C TYR A 247 7.36 1.63 -14.37
N ASN A 248 8.53 2.21 -14.68
CA ASN A 248 9.07 2.35 -16.03
C ASN A 248 10.61 2.26 -16.03
N ASP A 249 11.24 2.34 -17.17
CA ASP A 249 12.71 2.18 -17.31
C ASP A 249 13.54 3.32 -16.71
N GLN A 250 12.93 4.43 -16.35
CA GLN A 250 13.62 5.56 -15.68
C GLN A 250 13.78 5.31 -14.17
N ASP A 251 12.93 4.48 -13.58
CA ASP A 251 12.95 4.16 -12.16
C ASP A 251 14.14 3.26 -11.81
N LYS A 252 14.83 3.58 -10.72
CA LYS A 252 16.01 2.86 -10.23
C LYS A 252 15.84 2.47 -8.76
N PRO A 253 14.92 1.54 -8.44
CA PRO A 253 14.68 1.12 -7.08
C PRO A 253 15.92 0.49 -6.45
N LYS A 254 16.12 0.73 -5.17
CA LYS A 254 17.15 0.06 -4.39
C LYS A 254 16.65 -1.30 -3.92
N PRO A 255 17.53 -2.31 -3.86
CA PRO A 255 17.15 -3.62 -3.33
C PRO A 255 16.87 -3.57 -1.83
N ILE A 256 16.00 -4.48 -1.36
CA ILE A 256 15.65 -4.63 0.06
C ILE A 256 16.90 -4.82 0.94
N THR A 257 17.89 -5.56 0.44
CA THR A 257 19.18 -5.78 1.09
C THR A 257 19.85 -4.46 1.49
N GLN A 258 19.92 -3.49 0.57
CA GLN A 258 20.54 -2.19 0.86
C GLN A 258 19.73 -1.39 1.88
N LEU A 259 18.40 -1.42 1.81
CA LEU A 259 17.56 -0.80 2.83
C LEU A 259 17.81 -1.43 4.20
N ALA A 260 17.89 -2.75 4.28
CA ALA A 260 18.17 -3.46 5.52
C ALA A 260 19.56 -3.11 6.08
N ASP A 261 20.59 -3.01 5.23
CA ASP A 261 21.94 -2.59 5.64
C ASP A 261 21.93 -1.18 6.25
N VAL A 262 21.31 -0.22 5.56
CA VAL A 262 21.25 1.19 6.02
C VAL A 262 20.47 1.31 7.32
N VAL A 263 19.27 0.77 7.39
CA VAL A 263 18.37 0.91 8.54
C VAL A 263 18.96 0.23 9.77
N THR A 264 19.32 -1.06 9.66
CA THR A 264 19.84 -1.80 10.83
C THR A 264 21.20 -1.31 11.29
N GLY A 265 22.05 -0.88 10.33
CA GLY A 265 23.35 -0.25 10.64
C GLY A 265 23.19 1.08 11.37
N ALA A 266 22.23 1.92 10.93
CA ALA A 266 21.92 3.20 11.57
C ALA A 266 21.39 2.98 13.00
N VAL A 267 20.40 2.07 13.20
CA VAL A 267 19.85 1.79 14.54
C VAL A 267 20.93 1.35 15.50
N LYS A 268 21.80 0.40 15.11
CA LYS A 268 22.91 -0.08 15.95
C LYS A 268 23.91 1.03 16.29
N ARG A 269 24.29 1.84 15.32
CA ARG A 269 25.25 2.93 15.49
C ARG A 269 24.71 4.00 16.44
N TYR A 270 23.53 4.55 16.16
CA TYR A 270 22.99 5.64 16.97
C TYR A 270 22.56 5.17 18.37
N ALA A 271 22.04 3.95 18.54
CA ALA A 271 21.78 3.42 19.86
C ALA A 271 23.07 3.30 20.71
N ALA A 272 24.17 2.84 20.10
CA ALA A 272 25.46 2.76 20.78
C ALA A 272 26.02 4.16 21.15
N GLU A 273 25.98 5.13 20.22
CA GLU A 273 26.40 6.51 20.45
C GLU A 273 25.61 7.18 21.59
N LEU A 274 24.31 6.88 21.69
CA LEU A 274 23.40 7.41 22.71
C LEU A 274 23.36 6.56 24.00
N SER A 275 24.10 5.46 24.08
CA SER A 275 24.06 4.50 25.18
C SER A 275 22.65 4.00 25.49
N MET A 276 21.89 3.67 24.46
CA MET A 276 20.54 3.13 24.52
C MET A 276 20.53 1.62 24.23
N GLU A 277 19.56 0.92 24.81
CA GLU A 277 19.25 -0.44 24.40
C GLU A 277 18.63 -0.45 23.00
N LEU A 278 18.87 -1.52 22.24
CA LEU A 278 18.30 -1.66 20.90
C LEU A 278 16.78 -1.88 21.01
N PRO A 279 15.93 -1.03 20.39
CA PRO A 279 14.50 -1.25 20.35
C PRO A 279 14.13 -2.42 19.44
N GLU A 280 12.91 -2.94 19.52
CA GLU A 280 12.34 -3.78 18.47
C GLU A 280 12.11 -2.91 17.22
N LEU A 281 12.61 -3.35 16.08
CA LEU A 281 12.52 -2.61 14.81
C LEU A 281 11.29 -3.05 14.02
N LEU A 282 10.46 -2.10 13.60
CA LEU A 282 9.28 -2.33 12.78
C LEU A 282 9.42 -1.63 11.43
N LEU A 283 8.95 -2.28 10.37
CA LEU A 283 8.89 -1.75 9.00
C LEU A 283 7.50 -2.04 8.41
N GLU A 284 7.00 -1.11 7.57
CA GLU A 284 5.65 -1.18 6.98
C GLU A 284 5.68 -1.16 5.44
N PRO A 285 6.35 -2.11 4.78
CA PRO A 285 6.34 -2.18 3.33
C PRO A 285 4.93 -2.50 2.80
N GLY A 286 4.48 -1.74 1.82
CA GLY A 286 3.23 -1.98 1.11
C GLY A 286 3.47 -2.06 -0.39
N ARG A 287 3.74 -0.90 -1.02
CA ARG A 287 4.00 -0.82 -2.46
C ARG A 287 5.06 -1.81 -2.92
N SER A 288 6.19 -1.87 -2.26
CA SER A 288 7.32 -2.73 -2.62
C SER A 288 7.04 -4.23 -2.43
N MET A 289 5.98 -4.59 -1.70
CA MET A 289 5.58 -6.00 -1.59
C MET A 289 4.70 -6.50 -2.74
N VAL A 290 3.86 -5.64 -3.30
CA VAL A 290 2.81 -6.08 -4.24
C VAL A 290 2.82 -5.33 -5.58
N GLY A 291 3.42 -4.14 -5.62
CA GLY A 291 3.27 -3.22 -6.76
C GLY A 291 3.70 -3.83 -8.09
N GLU A 292 4.92 -4.34 -8.17
CA GLU A 292 5.48 -4.93 -9.39
C GLU A 292 4.85 -6.27 -9.78
N TRP A 293 4.25 -6.97 -8.81
CA TRP A 293 3.69 -8.30 -9.00
C TRP A 293 2.23 -8.30 -9.45
N GLY A 294 1.62 -7.12 -9.57
CA GLY A 294 0.30 -6.94 -10.16
C GLY A 294 0.39 -6.41 -11.58
N THR A 295 -0.38 -7.02 -12.48
CA THR A 295 -0.55 -6.60 -13.87
C THR A 295 -2.04 -6.48 -14.16
N THR A 296 -2.47 -5.42 -14.85
CA THR A 296 -3.87 -5.29 -15.27
C THR A 296 -3.99 -5.57 -16.75
N LEU A 297 -4.88 -6.49 -17.10
CA LEU A 297 -5.21 -6.84 -18.48
C LEU A 297 -6.45 -6.09 -18.93
N TYR A 298 -6.39 -5.52 -20.13
CA TYR A 298 -7.47 -4.81 -20.79
C TYR A 298 -7.68 -5.32 -22.19
N THR A 299 -8.92 -5.36 -22.65
CA THR A 299 -9.22 -5.62 -24.09
C THR A 299 -9.30 -4.30 -24.85
N ILE A 300 -8.57 -4.21 -25.95
CA ILE A 300 -8.59 -3.06 -26.85
C ILE A 300 -9.88 -3.07 -27.66
N GLY A 301 -10.62 -1.97 -27.57
CA GLY A 301 -11.88 -1.74 -28.29
C GLY A 301 -11.71 -0.90 -29.56
N GLY A 302 -11.65 0.40 -29.41
CA GLY A 302 -11.62 1.37 -30.50
C GLY A 302 -10.27 2.01 -30.71
N VAL A 303 -9.98 2.38 -31.96
CA VAL A 303 -8.84 3.21 -32.32
C VAL A 303 -9.33 4.47 -33.01
N LYS A 304 -8.86 5.65 -32.56
CA LYS A 304 -9.17 6.95 -33.14
C LYS A 304 -7.87 7.69 -33.47
N GLU A 305 -7.63 7.91 -34.74
CA GLU A 305 -6.48 8.70 -35.20
C GLU A 305 -6.89 10.13 -35.51
N ILE A 306 -6.11 11.07 -35.00
CA ILE A 306 -6.18 12.50 -35.35
C ILE A 306 -4.86 12.81 -36.08
N PRO A 307 -4.88 12.91 -37.40
CA PRO A 307 -3.66 13.04 -38.20
C PRO A 307 -2.79 14.23 -37.74
N GLY A 308 -1.50 13.96 -37.51
CA GLY A 308 -0.54 14.96 -37.05
C GLY A 308 -0.67 15.41 -35.59
N VAL A 309 -1.61 14.83 -34.83
CA VAL A 309 -1.85 15.17 -33.42
C VAL A 309 -1.64 13.96 -32.51
N ARG A 310 -2.49 12.93 -32.64
CA ARG A 310 -2.46 11.78 -31.70
C ARG A 310 -3.29 10.60 -32.20
N LYS A 311 -2.82 9.40 -31.87
CA LYS A 311 -3.58 8.17 -32.00
C LYS A 311 -4.05 7.72 -30.62
N TYR A 312 -5.37 7.65 -30.43
CA TYR A 312 -6.00 7.12 -29.22
C TYR A 312 -6.37 5.66 -29.41
N VAL A 313 -6.13 4.87 -28.37
CA VAL A 313 -6.56 3.47 -28.26
C VAL A 313 -7.42 3.35 -27.02
N SER A 314 -8.67 2.94 -27.18
CA SER A 314 -9.60 2.79 -26.08
C SER A 314 -9.62 1.36 -25.57
N VAL A 315 -9.68 1.20 -24.25
CA VAL A 315 -9.76 -0.09 -23.57
C VAL A 315 -11.04 -0.20 -22.76
N ASP A 316 -11.38 -1.40 -22.32
CA ASP A 316 -12.60 -1.71 -21.56
C ASP A 316 -12.52 -1.41 -20.05
N GLY A 317 -11.42 -0.82 -19.58
CA GLY A 317 -11.23 -0.26 -18.23
C GLY A 317 -10.95 1.23 -18.25
N GLY A 318 -10.24 1.74 -17.23
CA GLY A 318 -9.87 3.14 -17.17
C GLY A 318 -9.54 3.63 -15.76
N MET A 319 -9.80 4.93 -15.50
CA MET A 319 -9.55 5.54 -14.19
C MET A 319 -10.34 4.90 -13.05
N THR A 320 -11.38 4.15 -13.34
CA THR A 320 -12.18 3.41 -12.35
C THR A 320 -11.42 2.27 -11.70
N ASP A 321 -10.44 1.72 -12.40
CA ASP A 321 -9.59 0.61 -11.96
C ASP A 321 -8.09 0.97 -11.90
N ASN A 322 -7.66 2.04 -12.58
CA ASN A 322 -6.35 2.64 -12.40
C ASN A 322 -6.45 4.18 -12.24
N PRO A 323 -6.83 4.68 -11.05
CA PRO A 323 -7.02 6.11 -10.82
C PRO A 323 -5.71 6.90 -10.72
N ARG A 324 -4.56 6.20 -10.59
CA ARG A 324 -3.29 6.85 -10.25
C ARG A 324 -2.73 7.73 -11.37
N VAL A 325 -3.05 7.44 -12.61
CA VAL A 325 -2.66 8.31 -13.74
C VAL A 325 -3.36 9.67 -13.63
N ALA A 326 -4.67 9.66 -13.35
CA ALA A 326 -5.44 10.90 -13.17
C ALA A 326 -5.06 11.66 -11.90
N LEU A 327 -4.81 10.96 -10.76
CA LEU A 327 -4.55 11.57 -9.45
C LEU A 327 -3.10 12.02 -9.27
N TYR A 328 -2.14 11.25 -9.79
CA TYR A 328 -0.70 11.44 -9.51
C TYR A 328 0.15 11.58 -10.76
N GLN A 329 -0.46 11.60 -11.95
CA GLN A 329 0.27 11.57 -13.23
C GLN A 329 1.25 10.38 -13.31
N ALA A 330 0.86 9.25 -12.67
CA ALA A 330 1.67 8.07 -12.63
C ALA A 330 1.91 7.52 -14.04
N GLN A 331 3.13 7.12 -14.30
CA GLN A 331 3.53 6.50 -15.57
C GLN A 331 3.64 4.98 -15.36
N TYR A 332 3.29 4.22 -16.38
CA TYR A 332 3.34 2.77 -16.37
C TYR A 332 3.92 2.26 -17.69
N ASP A 333 4.61 1.13 -17.64
CA ASP A 333 4.96 0.35 -18.83
C ASP A 333 3.85 -0.65 -19.16
N ALA A 334 3.71 -0.94 -20.45
CA ALA A 334 2.73 -1.91 -20.94
C ALA A 334 3.23 -2.63 -22.18
N VAL A 335 2.63 -3.78 -22.47
CA VAL A 335 2.84 -4.54 -23.73
C VAL A 335 1.50 -5.02 -24.28
N ILE A 336 1.47 -5.35 -25.56
CA ILE A 336 0.36 -6.11 -26.15
C ILE A 336 0.58 -7.59 -25.82
N ALA A 337 -0.20 -8.14 -24.91
CA ALA A 337 0.02 -9.47 -24.32
C ALA A 337 0.04 -10.62 -25.32
N ASN A 338 -0.76 -10.51 -26.38
CA ASN A 338 -0.79 -11.48 -27.49
C ASN A 338 0.23 -11.20 -28.62
N LYS A 339 1.11 -10.21 -28.43
CA LYS A 339 2.18 -9.78 -29.36
C LYS A 339 3.41 -9.32 -28.57
N ALA A 340 3.68 -9.92 -27.41
CA ALA A 340 4.68 -9.44 -26.47
C ALA A 340 6.13 -9.61 -26.97
N ASP A 341 6.36 -10.40 -28.00
CA ASP A 341 7.64 -10.59 -28.69
C ASP A 341 7.89 -9.59 -29.82
N ARG A 342 6.88 -8.79 -30.20
CA ARG A 342 6.98 -7.86 -31.35
C ARG A 342 7.60 -6.54 -30.92
N GLN A 343 8.35 -5.95 -31.86
CA GLN A 343 8.91 -4.60 -31.68
C GLN A 343 7.82 -3.54 -31.81
N PRO A 344 7.97 -2.40 -31.14
CA PRO A 344 7.08 -1.24 -31.31
C PRO A 344 7.07 -0.74 -32.77
N GLU A 345 5.87 -0.41 -33.25
CA GLU A 345 5.64 0.11 -34.59
C GLU A 345 4.90 1.46 -34.58
N GLU A 346 4.24 1.79 -33.48
CA GLU A 346 3.43 3.01 -33.38
C GLU A 346 3.39 3.58 -31.96
N THR A 347 3.31 4.91 -31.86
CA THR A 347 3.14 5.62 -30.60
C THR A 347 1.67 5.94 -30.38
N VAL A 348 1.10 5.55 -29.22
CA VAL A 348 -0.32 5.71 -28.92
C VAL A 348 -0.55 6.31 -27.54
N THR A 349 -1.74 6.85 -27.31
CA THR A 349 -2.26 7.19 -26.00
C THR A 349 -3.43 6.26 -25.68
N VAL A 350 -3.34 5.56 -24.57
CA VAL A 350 -4.41 4.63 -24.12
C VAL A 350 -5.41 5.38 -23.26
N ALA A 351 -6.66 5.35 -23.70
CA ALA A 351 -7.80 5.97 -23.02
C ALA A 351 -8.73 4.91 -22.43
N GLY A 352 -9.31 5.20 -21.26
CA GLY A 352 -10.36 4.38 -20.69
C GLY A 352 -11.72 4.62 -21.35
N LYS A 353 -12.74 3.95 -20.80
CA LYS A 353 -14.12 3.98 -21.31
C LYS A 353 -15.05 4.92 -20.52
N ALA A 354 -14.58 5.55 -19.46
CA ALA A 354 -15.40 6.46 -18.67
C ALA A 354 -15.74 7.73 -19.46
N CYS A 355 -16.92 8.29 -19.21
CA CYS A 355 -17.35 9.56 -19.81
C CYS A 355 -16.69 10.73 -19.09
N GLU A 356 -15.35 10.77 -19.13
CA GLU A 356 -14.47 11.73 -18.47
C GLU A 356 -13.23 11.97 -19.35
N SER A 357 -12.95 13.23 -19.66
CA SER A 357 -11.82 13.59 -20.54
C SER A 357 -10.44 13.26 -19.95
N GLY A 358 -10.34 13.19 -18.62
CA GLY A 358 -9.15 12.78 -17.88
C GLY A 358 -8.94 11.28 -17.77
N ASP A 359 -9.82 10.45 -18.35
CA ASP A 359 -9.72 9.01 -18.29
C ASP A 359 -8.66 8.48 -19.26
N MET A 360 -7.40 8.68 -18.90
CA MET A 360 -6.21 8.23 -19.62
C MET A 360 -5.42 7.25 -18.74
N LEU A 361 -4.95 6.17 -19.35
CA LEU A 361 -4.12 5.16 -18.68
C LEU A 361 -2.64 5.29 -19.04
N LEU A 362 -2.32 5.58 -20.30
CA LEU A 362 -0.94 5.70 -20.77
C LEU A 362 -0.85 6.83 -21.79
N TYR A 363 0.19 7.63 -21.70
CA TYR A 363 0.46 8.71 -22.64
C TYR A 363 1.68 8.37 -23.48
N ASN A 364 1.55 8.48 -24.82
CA ASN A 364 2.66 8.38 -25.78
C ASN A 364 3.53 7.12 -25.56
N ILE A 365 2.89 5.97 -25.42
CA ILE A 365 3.58 4.69 -25.31
C ILE A 365 3.82 4.08 -26.68
N ASP A 366 5.02 3.51 -26.88
CA ASP A 366 5.40 2.82 -28.09
C ASP A 366 4.98 1.35 -28.01
N LEU A 367 4.13 0.90 -28.92
CA LEU A 367 3.56 -0.45 -28.95
C LEU A 367 3.66 -1.07 -30.35
N PRO A 368 3.62 -2.41 -30.47
CA PRO A 368 3.40 -3.07 -31.74
C PRO A 368 2.11 -2.58 -32.40
N LYS A 369 1.96 -2.80 -33.71
CA LYS A 369 0.71 -2.49 -34.42
C LYS A 369 -0.49 -3.10 -33.71
N ILE A 370 -1.45 -2.23 -33.35
CA ILE A 370 -2.61 -2.55 -32.56
C ILE A 370 -3.78 -2.95 -33.44
N ASP A 371 -4.43 -4.06 -33.08
CA ASP A 371 -5.69 -4.49 -33.64
C ASP A 371 -6.79 -4.52 -32.57
N LYS A 372 -8.05 -4.34 -32.98
CA LYS A 372 -9.20 -4.49 -32.12
C LYS A 372 -9.26 -5.91 -31.56
N GLY A 373 -9.43 -6.04 -30.26
CA GLY A 373 -9.45 -7.33 -29.55
C GLY A 373 -8.08 -7.75 -29.00
N ASP A 374 -7.00 -7.02 -29.30
CA ASP A 374 -5.71 -7.24 -28.64
C ASP A 374 -5.86 -7.05 -27.13
N ILE A 375 -5.01 -7.74 -26.37
CA ILE A 375 -4.95 -7.65 -24.91
C ILE A 375 -3.77 -6.76 -24.52
N LEU A 376 -4.07 -5.61 -23.90
CA LEU A 376 -3.07 -4.73 -23.31
C LEU A 376 -2.79 -5.19 -21.87
N ALA A 377 -1.53 -5.44 -21.54
CA ALA A 377 -1.06 -5.71 -20.19
C ALA A 377 -0.30 -4.50 -19.65
N VAL A 378 -0.84 -3.86 -18.59
CA VAL A 378 -0.21 -2.73 -17.90
C VAL A 378 0.45 -3.26 -16.65
N PHE A 379 1.78 -3.08 -16.52
CA PHE A 379 2.60 -3.62 -15.44
C PHE A 379 2.55 -2.76 -14.17
N SER A 380 3.06 -3.33 -13.06
CA SER A 380 3.23 -2.63 -11.77
C SER A 380 1.96 -2.01 -11.20
N THR A 381 0.79 -2.61 -11.49
CA THR A 381 -0.52 -2.15 -11.04
C THR A 381 -0.96 -2.78 -9.71
N GLY A 382 -0.08 -3.50 -9.02
CA GLY A 382 -0.43 -4.26 -7.80
C GLY A 382 -0.73 -3.40 -6.58
N ALA A 383 -0.24 -2.16 -6.52
CA ALA A 383 -0.43 -1.29 -5.36
C ALA A 383 -1.27 -0.05 -5.71
N TYR A 384 -2.27 0.26 -4.86
CA TYR A 384 -3.11 1.47 -4.94
C TYR A 384 -3.97 1.59 -6.21
N ASN A 385 -4.21 0.49 -6.92
CA ASN A 385 -5.13 0.45 -8.06
C ASN A 385 -6.44 -0.21 -7.63
N TYR A 386 -6.45 -1.53 -7.37
CA TYR A 386 -7.67 -2.18 -6.86
C TYR A 386 -8.20 -1.54 -5.57
N SER A 387 -7.31 -1.21 -4.61
CA SER A 387 -7.70 -0.57 -3.34
C SER A 387 -8.40 0.78 -3.52
N MET A 388 -8.14 1.49 -4.61
CA MET A 388 -8.71 2.79 -4.94
C MET A 388 -9.75 2.70 -6.07
N ALA A 389 -10.08 1.50 -6.53
CA ALA A 389 -11.06 1.29 -7.60
C ALA A 389 -12.44 1.82 -7.18
N SER A 390 -13.17 2.36 -8.14
CA SER A 390 -14.47 2.99 -7.92
C SER A 390 -15.52 2.52 -8.93
N ASN A 391 -16.77 2.86 -8.66
CA ASN A 391 -17.90 2.61 -9.57
C ASN A 391 -18.33 3.89 -10.34
N TYR A 392 -17.38 4.78 -10.66
CA TYR A 392 -17.71 5.95 -11.49
C TYR A 392 -18.36 5.54 -12.81
N ASN A 393 -19.33 6.27 -13.30
CA ASN A 393 -20.26 5.89 -14.38
C ASN A 393 -20.94 4.52 -14.19
N ARG A 394 -21.05 4.02 -12.94
CA ARG A 394 -21.60 2.68 -12.61
C ARG A 394 -20.82 1.53 -13.28
N HIS A 395 -19.53 1.72 -13.57
CA HIS A 395 -18.68 0.62 -14.01
C HIS A 395 -18.44 -0.38 -12.87
N GLN A 396 -18.50 -1.65 -13.21
CA GLN A 396 -18.24 -2.77 -12.29
C GLN A 396 -16.74 -2.82 -11.96
N ARG A 397 -16.39 -3.02 -10.68
CA ARG A 397 -15.01 -3.29 -10.31
C ARG A 397 -14.55 -4.60 -10.92
N PRO A 398 -13.29 -4.64 -11.44
CA PRO A 398 -12.73 -5.83 -12.07
C PRO A 398 -12.56 -7.01 -11.13
N ALA A 399 -12.48 -8.21 -11.70
CA ALA A 399 -12.03 -9.38 -11.00
C ALA A 399 -10.53 -9.28 -10.67
N VAL A 400 -10.12 -10.06 -9.65
CA VAL A 400 -8.73 -10.24 -9.26
C VAL A 400 -8.41 -11.73 -9.19
N VAL A 401 -7.30 -12.14 -9.80
CA VAL A 401 -6.80 -13.51 -9.72
C VAL A 401 -5.38 -13.57 -9.17
N PHE A 402 -5.08 -14.58 -8.37
CA PHE A 402 -3.73 -15.03 -8.09
C PHE A 402 -3.33 -16.10 -9.11
N VAL A 403 -2.12 -15.94 -9.67
CA VAL A 403 -1.51 -16.93 -10.57
C VAL A 403 -0.25 -17.51 -9.94
N LYS A 404 -0.09 -18.85 -10.06
CA LYS A 404 1.08 -19.57 -9.54
C LYS A 404 1.19 -20.95 -10.18
N ASN A 405 2.37 -21.30 -10.68
CA ASN A 405 2.65 -22.62 -11.28
C ASN A 405 1.64 -23.03 -12.36
N GLY A 406 1.29 -22.12 -13.25
CA GLY A 406 0.36 -22.37 -14.36
C GLY A 406 -1.12 -22.49 -13.94
N LYS A 407 -1.47 -22.12 -12.71
CA LYS A 407 -2.85 -22.13 -12.21
C LYS A 407 -3.29 -20.74 -11.79
N ALA A 408 -4.50 -20.36 -12.24
CA ALA A 408 -5.17 -19.14 -11.82
C ALA A 408 -6.31 -19.44 -10.85
N ARG A 409 -6.54 -18.55 -9.89
CA ARG A 409 -7.61 -18.65 -8.89
C ARG A 409 -8.20 -17.29 -8.62
N PHE A 410 -9.53 -17.17 -8.63
CA PHE A 410 -10.20 -15.98 -8.15
C PHE A 410 -9.84 -15.70 -6.70
N ILE A 411 -9.46 -14.46 -6.41
CA ILE A 411 -9.39 -13.91 -5.05
C ILE A 411 -10.43 -12.82 -4.83
N VAL A 412 -10.90 -12.18 -5.92
CA VAL A 412 -12.06 -11.29 -5.94
C VAL A 412 -12.84 -11.55 -7.23
N LYS A 413 -14.13 -11.79 -7.10
CA LYS A 413 -15.03 -11.89 -8.26
C LYS A 413 -15.31 -10.49 -8.82
N ARG A 414 -15.54 -10.39 -10.14
CA ARG A 414 -16.08 -9.18 -10.78
C ARG A 414 -17.42 -8.84 -10.16
N GLU A 415 -17.69 -7.55 -9.91
CA GLU A 415 -19.03 -7.12 -9.48
C GLU A 415 -20.06 -7.46 -10.56
N SER A 416 -21.24 -7.90 -10.13
CA SER A 416 -22.41 -8.04 -10.98
C SER A 416 -23.15 -6.68 -11.10
N LEU A 417 -24.13 -6.57 -11.97
CA LEU A 417 -24.99 -5.38 -12.04
C LEU A 417 -25.83 -5.23 -10.76
N GLU A 418 -26.21 -6.35 -10.14
CA GLU A 418 -26.91 -6.38 -8.86
C GLU A 418 -26.05 -5.82 -7.72
N ASP A 419 -24.74 -6.10 -7.73
CA ASP A 419 -23.82 -5.53 -6.75
C ASP A 419 -23.79 -4.00 -6.79
N LEU A 420 -23.96 -3.40 -7.98
CA LEU A 420 -23.97 -1.95 -8.14
C LEU A 420 -25.18 -1.27 -7.48
N VAL A 421 -26.31 -1.96 -7.38
CA VAL A 421 -27.56 -1.39 -6.89
C VAL A 421 -28.03 -1.98 -5.55
N ARG A 422 -27.29 -2.94 -4.98
CA ARG A 422 -27.72 -3.67 -3.78
C ARG A 422 -27.98 -2.78 -2.55
N ASN A 423 -27.39 -1.60 -2.49
CA ASN A 423 -27.55 -0.63 -1.40
C ASN A 423 -28.44 0.56 -1.82
N ASP A 424 -28.95 0.59 -3.07
CA ASP A 424 -29.84 1.66 -3.53
C ASP A 424 -31.24 1.40 -3.00
N VAL A 425 -31.94 2.44 -2.57
CA VAL A 425 -33.30 2.40 -2.06
C VAL A 425 -34.15 3.38 -2.86
N ILE A 426 -35.30 2.91 -3.35
CA ILE A 426 -36.33 3.78 -3.93
C ILE A 426 -37.26 4.20 -2.76
N PRO A 427 -37.37 5.50 -2.43
CA PRO A 427 -38.28 5.97 -1.40
C PRO A 427 -39.75 5.59 -1.75
N GLY A 428 -40.49 5.12 -0.74
CA GLY A 428 -41.87 4.59 -0.96
C GLY A 428 -42.87 5.61 -1.53
N ASP A 429 -42.60 6.90 -1.35
CA ASP A 429 -43.41 7.99 -1.96
C ASP A 429 -43.19 8.16 -3.48
N PHE A 430 -42.22 7.45 -4.08
CA PHE A 430 -42.03 7.40 -5.55
C PHE A 430 -42.89 6.35 -6.24
N ASP A 431 -43.48 5.43 -5.48
CA ASP A 431 -44.32 4.35 -6.02
C ASP A 431 -45.78 4.79 -6.32
N ASP A 432 -46.17 6.01 -5.94
CA ASP A 432 -47.51 6.58 -6.17
C ASP A 432 -47.65 7.18 -7.60
N LYS A 433 -47.44 6.36 -8.64
CA LYS A 433 -47.78 6.71 -10.03
C LYS A 433 -48.72 5.74 -10.65
#